data_f999652e4f3ae8a9c84bd30eb7c34d80
#
_entry.id   f999652e4f3ae8a9c84bd30eb7c34d80
#
_cell.length_a   1.000
_cell.length_b   1.000
_cell.length_c   1.000
_cell.angle_alpha   90.00
_cell.angle_beta   90.00
_cell.angle_gamma   90.00
#
_symmetry.space_group_name_H-M   'P 1'
#
loop_
_entity.id
_entity.type
_entity.pdbx_description
1 polymer ?
#
loop_
_entity_poly.entity_id
_entity_poly.type
_entity_poly.pdbx_seq_one_letter_code
_entity_poly.pdbx_strand_id
1 'polypeptide(L)'
;MTAPLAVLAAPRRREILRLVWRQERSAGEIHGSMKDVTFGAVSQHLRVLKDSGLVDLRREGRHRLYRARRASLGAFRGWLETSWDDALYRLKLSAELEQARRGPRAGRRRR
;
A
#
# COMPACT_ATOMS: atom_id res chain seq x y z
N MET A 1 2.34 21.44 9.32
CA MET A 1 2.20 20.52 8.18
C MET A 1 3.38 19.56 8.14
N THR A 2 3.10 18.29 7.98
CA THR A 2 4.17 17.29 7.93
C THR A 2 4.78 17.26 6.53
N ALA A 3 6.11 17.32 6.46
CA ALA A 3 6.80 17.25 5.17
C ALA A 3 6.55 15.88 4.52
N PRO A 4 6.35 15.84 3.20
CA PRO A 4 6.12 14.56 2.51
C PRO A 4 7.19 13.52 2.77
N LEU A 5 8.46 13.93 2.88
CA LEU A 5 9.55 13.01 3.15
C LEU A 5 9.37 12.32 4.49
N ALA A 6 8.97 13.06 5.51
CA ALA A 6 8.75 12.48 6.84
C ALA A 6 7.58 11.50 6.82
N VAL A 7 6.51 11.83 6.09
CA VAL A 7 5.36 10.94 5.96
C VAL A 7 5.77 9.65 5.26
N LEU A 8 6.58 9.76 4.22
CA LEU A 8 7.01 8.62 3.42
C LEU A 8 8.08 7.78 4.09
N ALA A 9 8.60 8.23 5.23
CA ALA A 9 9.60 7.45 5.97
C ALA A 9 9.01 6.17 6.56
N ALA A 10 7.69 6.12 6.78
CA ALA A 10 7.05 4.94 7.33
C ALA A 10 6.73 3.94 6.22
N PRO A 11 7.31 2.72 6.27
CA PRO A 11 7.06 1.72 5.21
C PRO A 11 5.60 1.40 4.99
N ARG A 12 4.80 1.36 6.05
CA ARG A 12 3.38 1.04 5.92
C ARG A 12 2.63 2.12 5.16
N ARG A 13 3.02 3.38 5.30
CA ARG A 13 2.38 4.46 4.56
C ARG A 13 2.72 4.37 3.07
N ARG A 14 3.97 4.00 2.75
CA ARG A 14 4.34 3.78 1.34
C ARG A 14 3.55 2.62 0.74
N GLU A 15 3.33 1.57 1.53
CA GLU A 15 2.54 0.43 1.07
C GLU A 15 1.09 0.82 0.79
N ILE A 16 0.50 1.63 1.66
CA ILE A 16 -0.85 2.13 1.44
C ILE A 16 -0.93 2.97 0.17
N LEU A 17 0.06 3.85 -0.05
CA LEU A 17 0.10 4.64 -1.27
C LEU A 17 0.13 3.74 -2.51
N ARG A 18 0.90 2.65 -2.46
CA ARG A 18 0.95 1.71 -3.56
C ARG A 18 -0.43 1.14 -3.87
N LEU A 19 -1.16 0.77 -2.81
CA LEU A 19 -2.48 0.17 -2.97
C LEU A 19 -3.50 1.12 -3.58
N VAL A 20 -3.37 2.41 -3.34
CA VAL A 20 -4.32 3.41 -3.84
C VAL A 20 -3.74 4.25 -4.99
N TRP A 21 -2.63 3.80 -5.56
CA TRP A 21 -1.90 4.57 -6.58
C TRP A 21 -2.68 4.72 -7.87
N ARG A 22 -3.30 3.65 -8.35
CA ARG A 22 -3.96 3.64 -9.64
C ARG A 22 -5.48 3.60 -9.54
N GLN A 23 -6.02 3.26 -8.38
CA GLN A 23 -7.47 3.20 -8.20
C GLN A 23 -7.84 3.45 -6.76
N GLU A 24 -9.06 3.94 -6.58
CA GLU A 24 -9.59 4.17 -5.25
C GLU A 24 -9.80 2.85 -4.50
N ARG A 25 -9.60 2.90 -3.19
CA ARG A 25 -9.91 1.76 -2.34
C ARG A 25 -10.46 2.26 -1.02
N SER A 26 -11.37 1.49 -0.44
CA SER A 26 -11.88 1.79 0.89
C SER A 26 -10.84 1.39 1.94
N ALA A 27 -11.00 1.90 3.15
CA ALA A 27 -10.13 1.51 4.26
C ALA A 27 -10.19 0.02 4.52
N GLY A 28 -11.38 -0.58 4.37
CA GLY A 28 -11.53 -2.02 4.54
C GLY A 28 -10.75 -2.82 3.50
N GLU A 29 -10.81 -2.38 2.25
CA GLU A 29 -10.05 -3.03 1.18
C GLU A 29 -8.55 -2.92 1.41
N ILE A 30 -8.10 -1.75 1.86
CA ILE A 30 -6.69 -1.54 2.18
C ILE A 30 -6.26 -2.47 3.30
N HIS A 31 -7.03 -2.54 4.37
CA HIS A 31 -6.74 -3.43 5.48
C HIS A 31 -6.75 -4.89 5.03
N GLY A 32 -7.64 -5.23 4.11
CA GLY A 32 -7.68 -6.59 3.56
C GLY A 32 -6.39 -7.02 2.91
N SER A 33 -5.60 -6.06 2.41
CA SER A 33 -4.29 -6.32 1.80
C SER A 33 -3.14 -6.19 2.79
N MET A 34 -3.43 -5.77 4.01
CA MET A 34 -2.41 -5.52 5.05
C MET A 34 -2.87 -6.09 6.37
N LYS A 35 -3.18 -7.38 6.37
CA LYS A 35 -3.77 -8.02 7.55
C LYS A 35 -2.82 -8.17 8.73
N ASP A 36 -1.55 -7.96 8.51
CA ASP A 36 -0.55 -8.03 9.57
C ASP A 36 -0.54 -6.76 10.44
N VAL A 37 -1.32 -5.75 10.08
CA VAL A 37 -1.52 -4.57 10.92
C VAL A 37 -3.01 -4.45 11.22
N THR A 38 -3.32 -3.75 12.31
CA THR A 38 -4.73 -3.60 12.72
C THR A 38 -5.44 -2.60 11.81
N PHE A 39 -6.77 -2.71 11.78
CA PHE A 39 -7.57 -1.74 11.05
C PHE A 39 -7.35 -0.31 11.60
N GLY A 40 -7.21 -0.20 12.92
CA GLY A 40 -6.93 1.10 13.55
C GLY A 40 -5.62 1.69 13.08
N ALA A 41 -4.59 0.86 12.91
CA ALA A 41 -3.31 1.33 12.41
C ALA A 41 -3.42 1.81 10.97
N VAL A 42 -4.16 1.08 10.13
CA VAL A 42 -4.41 1.49 8.75
C VAL A 42 -5.13 2.85 8.73
N SER A 43 -6.17 2.99 9.55
CA SER A 43 -6.91 4.25 9.63
C SER A 43 -6.02 5.40 10.05
N GLN A 44 -5.11 5.17 11.00
CA GLN A 44 -4.20 6.20 11.46
C GLN A 44 -3.24 6.62 10.34
N HIS A 45 -2.70 5.65 9.61
CA HIS A 45 -1.83 5.96 8.48
C HIS A 45 -2.57 6.73 7.38
N LEU A 46 -3.81 6.35 7.12
CA LEU A 46 -4.63 7.05 6.12
C LEU A 46 -4.89 8.49 6.53
N ARG A 47 -5.11 8.72 7.83
CA ARG A 47 -5.30 10.07 8.34
C ARG A 47 -4.04 10.91 8.09
N VAL A 48 -2.87 10.38 8.40
CA VAL A 48 -1.61 11.09 8.19
C VAL A 48 -1.43 11.42 6.72
N LEU A 49 -1.68 10.45 5.84
CA LEU A 49 -1.55 10.65 4.40
C LEU A 49 -2.52 11.70 3.88
N LYS A 50 -3.76 11.68 4.36
CA LYS A 50 -4.76 12.65 3.95
C LYS A 50 -4.39 14.05 4.44
N ASP A 51 -4.02 14.17 5.71
CA ASP A 51 -3.70 15.46 6.29
C ASP A 51 -2.46 16.08 5.66
N SER A 52 -1.59 15.24 5.11
CA SER A 52 -0.38 15.70 4.40
C SER A 52 -0.62 15.97 2.93
N GLY A 53 -1.86 15.76 2.46
CA GLY A 53 -2.21 16.03 1.06
C GLY A 53 -1.72 14.99 0.07
N LEU A 54 -1.35 13.79 0.54
CA LEU A 54 -0.84 12.75 -0.33
C LEU A 54 -1.91 11.78 -0.83
N VAL A 55 -3.07 11.77 -0.19
CA VAL A 55 -4.23 11.02 -0.68
C VAL A 55 -5.45 11.91 -0.62
N ASP A 56 -6.38 11.66 -1.54
CA ASP A 56 -7.69 12.28 -1.54
C ASP A 56 -8.69 11.31 -0.93
N LEU A 57 -9.68 11.86 -0.27
CA LEU A 57 -10.78 11.10 0.31
C LEU A 57 -12.06 11.52 -0.38
N ARG A 58 -12.80 10.53 -0.86
CA ARG A 58 -14.12 10.75 -1.44
C ARG A 58 -15.11 9.86 -0.71
N ARG A 59 -16.29 10.37 -0.47
CA ARG A 59 -17.35 9.59 0.15
C ARG A 59 -18.32 9.10 -0.91
N GLU A 60 -18.68 7.82 -0.79
CA GLU A 60 -19.70 7.23 -1.64
C GLU A 60 -20.57 6.34 -0.77
N GLY A 61 -21.78 6.82 -0.48
CA GLY A 61 -22.66 6.15 0.47
C GLY A 61 -22.00 6.08 1.84
N ARG A 62 -21.83 4.88 2.35
CA ARG A 62 -21.19 4.67 3.65
C ARG A 62 -19.70 4.48 3.56
N HIS A 63 -19.17 4.45 2.34
CA HIS A 63 -17.75 4.16 2.13
C HIS A 63 -16.93 5.43 2.01
N ARG A 64 -15.75 5.38 2.57
CA ARG A 64 -14.70 6.37 2.33
C ARG A 64 -13.70 5.76 1.40
N LEU A 65 -13.50 6.39 0.25
CA LEU A 65 -12.62 5.89 -0.78
C LEU A 65 -11.39 6.79 -0.87
N TYR A 66 -10.24 6.16 -0.83
CA TYR A 66 -8.96 6.86 -0.81
C TYR A 66 -8.23 6.62 -2.11
N ARG A 67 -7.58 7.66 -2.62
CA ARG A 67 -6.78 7.58 -3.83
C ARG A 67 -5.56 8.46 -3.69
N ALA A 68 -4.40 7.99 -4.16
CA ALA A 68 -3.17 8.76 -4.11
C ALA A 68 -3.31 10.03 -4.94
N ARG A 69 -2.82 11.14 -4.38
CA ARG A 69 -2.70 12.40 -5.10
C ARG A 69 -1.27 12.47 -5.64
N ARG A 70 -1.05 11.79 -6.78
CA ARG A 70 0.30 11.63 -7.31
C ARG A 70 1.02 12.94 -7.60
N ALA A 71 0.27 13.94 -8.02
CA ALA A 71 0.85 15.26 -8.32
C ALA A 71 1.50 15.90 -7.09
N SER A 72 1.01 15.55 -5.88
CA SER A 72 1.56 16.12 -4.65
C SER A 72 2.92 15.57 -4.29
N LEU A 73 3.36 14.50 -4.94
CA LEU A 73 4.63 13.85 -4.62
C LEU A 73 5.81 14.43 -5.40
N GLY A 74 5.54 15.15 -6.49
CA GLY A 74 6.61 15.79 -7.25
C GLY A 74 7.71 14.82 -7.62
N ALA A 75 8.93 15.13 -7.24
CA ALA A 75 10.10 14.33 -7.58
C ALA A 75 10.10 12.95 -6.93
N PHE A 76 9.37 12.77 -5.84
CA PHE A 76 9.33 11.47 -5.16
C PHE A 76 8.50 10.43 -5.91
N ARG A 77 7.67 10.87 -6.85
CA ARG A 77 6.79 9.97 -7.59
C ARG A 77 7.57 8.88 -8.31
N GLY A 78 8.59 9.28 -9.05
CA GLY A 78 9.40 8.31 -9.80
C GLY A 78 10.16 7.36 -8.88
N TRP A 79 10.70 7.91 -7.79
CA TRP A 79 11.40 7.10 -6.80
C TRP A 79 10.49 6.02 -6.20
N LEU A 80 9.26 6.41 -5.83
CA LEU A 80 8.31 5.46 -5.28
C LEU A 80 7.94 4.38 -6.29
N GLU A 81 7.64 4.77 -7.52
CA GLU A 81 7.26 3.81 -8.56
C GLU A 81 8.36 2.81 -8.83
N THR A 82 9.60 3.27 -8.92
CA THR A 82 10.74 2.39 -9.10
C THR A 82 10.92 1.46 -7.90
N SER A 83 10.79 2.00 -6.70
CA SER A 83 10.91 1.24 -5.46
C SER A 83 9.88 0.10 -5.40
N TRP A 84 8.66 0.37 -5.80
CA TRP A 84 7.61 -0.64 -5.80
C TRP A 84 7.88 -1.72 -6.85
N ASP A 85 8.33 -1.33 -8.02
CA ASP A 85 8.65 -2.29 -9.08
C ASP A 85 9.76 -3.24 -8.62
N ASP A 86 10.80 -2.68 -8.00
CA ASP A 86 11.90 -3.49 -7.48
C ASP A 86 11.42 -4.43 -6.38
N ALA A 87 10.59 -3.94 -5.49
CA ALA A 87 10.05 -4.75 -4.40
C ALA A 87 9.19 -5.89 -4.94
N LEU A 88 8.35 -5.59 -5.93
CA LEU A 88 7.52 -6.62 -6.56
C LEU A 88 8.36 -7.67 -7.26
N TYR A 89 9.41 -7.24 -7.97
CA TYR A 89 10.30 -8.17 -8.64
C TYR A 89 10.97 -9.10 -7.63
N ARG A 90 11.48 -8.55 -6.54
CA ARG A 90 12.13 -9.36 -5.51
C ARG A 90 11.18 -10.33 -4.85
N LEU A 91 9.95 -9.89 -4.57
CA LEU A 91 8.93 -10.75 -4.00
C LEU A 91 8.58 -11.89 -4.95
N LYS A 92 8.42 -11.57 -6.22
CA LYS A 92 8.08 -12.58 -7.22
C LYS A 92 9.20 -13.59 -7.33
N LEU A 93 10.44 -13.13 -7.39
CA LEU A 93 11.59 -14.01 -7.49
C LEU A 93 11.70 -14.90 -6.25
N SER A 94 11.53 -14.33 -5.07
CA SER A 94 11.56 -15.10 -3.82
C SER A 94 10.49 -16.16 -3.79
N ALA A 95 9.28 -15.81 -4.24
CA ALA A 95 8.17 -16.76 -4.27
C ALA A 95 8.45 -17.91 -5.23
N GLU A 96 9.03 -17.59 -6.39
CA GLU A 96 9.37 -18.61 -7.38
C GLU A 96 10.47 -19.54 -6.86
N LEU A 97 11.48 -19.00 -6.21
CA LEU A 97 12.56 -19.79 -5.63
C LEU A 97 12.04 -20.67 -4.50
N GLU A 98 11.15 -20.12 -3.68
CA GLU A 98 10.55 -20.87 -2.59
C GLU A 98 9.73 -22.03 -3.12
N GLN A 99 8.95 -21.78 -4.17
CA GLN A 99 8.15 -22.80 -4.80
C GLN A 99 9.01 -23.90 -5.39
N ALA A 100 10.09 -23.54 -6.06
CA ALA A 100 11.02 -24.50 -6.67
C ALA A 100 11.68 -25.36 -5.59
N ARG A 101 12.05 -24.74 -4.48
CA ARG A 101 12.70 -25.46 -3.38
C ARG A 101 11.79 -26.47 -2.71
N ARG A 102 10.51 -26.11 -2.59
CA ARG A 102 9.53 -26.97 -1.93
C ARG A 102 8.93 -28.00 -2.86
N GLY A 103 9.09 -27.79 -4.18
CA GLY A 103 8.44 -28.64 -5.15
C GLY A 103 6.96 -28.27 -5.27
N PRO A 104 6.17 -29.10 -5.97
CA PRO A 104 4.74 -28.82 -6.14
C PRO A 104 4.06 -28.70 -4.79
N ARG A 105 3.24 -27.68 -4.60
CA ARG A 105 2.53 -27.49 -3.35
C ARG A 105 1.39 -28.46 -3.27
N ALA A 106 1.38 -29.19 -2.20
CA ALA A 106 0.18 -29.91 -1.84
C ALA A 106 -0.85 -28.85 -1.54
N GLY A 107 -1.93 -29.00 -1.99
CA GLY A 107 -2.94 -28.01 -1.76
C GLY A 107 -2.89 -27.60 -0.33
N ARG A 108 -3.15 -27.25 0.26
CA ARG A 108 -2.98 -26.88 1.50
C ARG A 108 -4.12 -26.56 2.20
N ARG A 109 -4.25 -26.81 2.20
CA ARG A 109 -4.92 -26.75 2.57
C ARG A 109 -5.51 -26.11 3.23
N ARG A 110 -6.08 -25.96 3.36
CA ARG A 110 -6.44 -25.35 3.79
C ARG A 110 -6.97 -25.05 4.61
N ARG A 111 -7.28 -24.98 4.97
CA ARG A 111 -7.55 -24.74 5.60
C ARG A 111 -7.87 -24.11 6.08
#